data_1d0c662c950dba7d3fdf739f96cc865b
#
_entry.id   1d0c662c950dba7d3fdf739f96cc865b
#
_cell.length_a   1.000
_cell.length_b   1.000
_cell.length_c   1.000
_cell.angle_alpha   90.00
_cell.angle_beta   90.00
_cell.angle_gamma   90.00
#
_symmetry.space_group_name_H-M   'P 1'
#
loop_
_entity.id
_entity.type
_entity.pdbx_description
1 polymer ?
#
loop_
_entity_poly.entity_id
_entity_poly.type
_entity_poly.pdbx_seq_one_letter_code
_entity_poly.pdbx_strand_id
1 'polypeptide(L)'
;STVHRAENTDTPEKVRTILRAFEKFDAPVILPAHPRTRKMIEQINEEEHLKNTVCVEPIGYLEMLYFTKNAVKVVTDSGGLQKEAYILDTPCVTLREQTEWVETLNGNHNVLAHIDEDDILDKVNNTVISEEKENYYGAGDAADKLVKTIISGE
;
A
#
# COMPACT_ATOMS: atom_id res chain seq x y z
N SER A 1 0.90 6.21 1.01
CA SER A 1 1.53 5.03 1.63
C SER A 1 0.91 4.68 2.96
N THR A 2 0.97 3.40 3.38
CA THR A 2 0.73 2.96 4.76
C THR A 2 1.81 1.98 5.20
N VAL A 3 2.43 2.24 6.37
CA VAL A 3 3.44 1.36 6.97
C VAL A 3 3.12 1.23 8.46
N HIS A 4 2.71 0.04 8.88
CA HIS A 4 2.22 -0.16 10.25
C HIS A 4 2.51 -1.56 10.83
N ARG A 5 3.03 -2.50 10.05
CA ARG A 5 3.41 -3.83 10.56
C ARG A 5 4.60 -3.72 11.49
N ALA A 6 4.54 -4.43 12.62
CA ALA A 6 5.61 -4.47 13.62
C ALA A 6 6.96 -4.84 12.99
N GLU A 7 6.97 -5.80 12.07
CA GLU A 7 8.17 -6.22 11.35
C GLU A 7 8.88 -5.08 10.59
N ASN A 8 8.15 -4.01 10.22
CA ASN A 8 8.68 -2.84 9.52
C ASN A 8 8.86 -1.64 10.46
N THR A 9 8.00 -1.48 11.48
CA THR A 9 7.96 -0.27 12.33
C THR A 9 8.66 -0.43 13.67
N ASP A 10 8.93 -1.66 14.14
CA ASP A 10 9.62 -1.87 15.41
C ASP A 10 11.15 -1.65 15.31
N THR A 11 11.67 -1.56 14.08
CA THR A 11 13.09 -1.32 13.81
C THR A 11 13.25 0.07 13.16
N PRO A 12 13.77 1.07 13.87
CA PRO A 12 13.96 2.42 13.33
C PRO A 12 14.73 2.46 12.00
N GLU A 13 15.71 1.57 11.84
CA GLU A 13 16.52 1.47 10.61
C GLU A 13 15.67 1.10 9.40
N LYS A 14 14.67 0.22 9.55
CA LYS A 14 13.76 -0.13 8.45
C LYS A 14 12.88 1.04 8.05
N VAL A 15 12.35 1.76 9.05
CA VAL A 15 11.58 2.99 8.79
C VAL A 15 12.44 4.02 8.08
N ARG A 16 13.69 4.19 8.52
CA ARG A 16 14.67 5.08 7.89
C ARG A 16 14.93 4.72 6.43
N THR A 17 15.14 3.45 6.13
CA THR A 17 15.30 2.95 4.76
C THR A 17 14.09 3.27 3.89
N ILE A 18 12.88 3.01 4.40
CA ILE A 18 11.62 3.32 3.68
C ILE A 18 11.50 4.82 3.40
N LEU A 19 11.76 5.68 4.39
CA LEU A 19 11.67 7.13 4.24
C LEU A 19 12.71 7.69 3.27
N ARG A 20 13.93 7.13 3.25
CA ARG A 20 14.95 7.49 2.26
C ARG A 20 14.55 7.10 0.83
N ALA A 21 13.91 5.94 0.66
CA ALA A 21 13.33 5.59 -0.62
C ALA A 21 12.24 6.57 -1.04
N PHE A 22 11.34 6.95 -0.11
CA PHE A 22 10.27 7.91 -0.37
C PHE A 22 10.80 9.30 -0.74
N GLU A 23 11.93 9.73 -0.18
CA GLU A 23 12.55 11.02 -0.53
C GLU A 23 12.98 11.10 -1.99
N LYS A 24 13.24 9.96 -2.61
CA LYS A 24 13.67 9.87 -4.02
C LYS A 24 12.51 9.73 -5.02
N PHE A 25 11.26 9.68 -4.56
CA PHE A 25 10.10 9.61 -5.46
C PHE A 25 9.82 10.97 -6.10
N ASP A 26 9.37 10.95 -7.36
CA ASP A 26 9.01 12.16 -8.11
C ASP A 26 7.72 12.82 -7.58
N ALA A 27 6.90 12.09 -6.82
CA ALA A 27 5.66 12.57 -6.23
C ALA A 27 5.73 12.55 -4.70
N PRO A 28 5.07 13.48 -4.00
CA PRO A 28 5.02 13.49 -2.54
C PRO A 28 4.28 12.26 -2.02
N VAL A 29 4.76 11.73 -0.89
CA VAL A 29 4.15 10.58 -0.22
C VAL A 29 3.27 11.06 0.93
N ILE A 30 1.97 10.79 0.85
CA ILE A 30 1.04 10.99 1.96
C ILE A 30 1.04 9.71 2.80
N LEU A 31 1.39 9.84 4.08
CA LEU A 31 1.55 8.72 5.00
C LEU A 31 0.65 8.90 6.24
N PRO A 32 -0.58 8.36 6.23
CA PRO A 32 -1.38 8.28 7.44
C PRO A 32 -0.70 7.37 8.46
N ALA A 33 -0.41 7.88 9.65
CA ALA A 33 0.31 7.14 10.66
C ALA A 33 -0.29 7.33 12.06
N HIS A 34 -0.30 6.24 12.83
CA HIS A 34 -0.68 6.29 14.25
C HIS A 34 0.32 7.19 15.02
N PRO A 35 -0.12 7.93 16.06
CA PRO A 35 0.72 8.90 16.77
C PRO A 35 2.10 8.41 17.21
N ARG A 36 2.20 7.11 17.60
CA ARG A 36 3.49 6.50 17.96
C ARG A 36 4.46 6.44 16.77
N THR A 37 4.00 5.90 15.64
CA THR A 37 4.80 5.76 14.42
C THR A 37 5.11 7.12 13.82
N ARG A 38 4.14 8.04 13.87
CA ARG A 38 4.29 9.41 13.39
C ARG A 38 5.46 10.14 14.07
N LYS A 39 5.55 10.08 15.41
CA LYS A 39 6.67 10.72 16.13
C LYS A 39 8.03 10.20 15.67
N MET A 40 8.15 8.90 15.45
CA MET A 40 9.39 8.30 14.93
C MET A 40 9.71 8.78 13.52
N ILE A 41 8.70 8.84 12.64
CA ILE A 41 8.86 9.34 11.27
C ILE A 41 9.27 10.81 11.26
N GLU A 42 8.61 11.66 12.06
CA GLU A 42 8.93 13.08 12.18
C GLU A 42 10.36 13.28 12.67
N GLN A 43 10.79 12.53 13.69
CA GLN A 43 12.16 12.56 14.19
C GLN A 43 13.18 12.18 13.12
N ILE A 44 12.95 11.09 12.37
CA ILE A 44 13.85 10.66 11.29
C ILE A 44 13.90 11.73 10.18
N ASN A 45 12.74 12.29 9.80
CA ASN A 45 12.68 13.32 8.77
C ASN A 45 13.46 14.58 9.17
N GLU A 46 13.41 14.97 10.45
CA GLU A 46 14.22 16.09 11.00
C GLU A 46 15.72 15.78 10.98
N GLU A 47 16.10 14.58 11.47
CA GLU A 47 17.51 14.16 11.55
C GLU A 47 18.17 14.08 10.16
N GLU A 48 17.44 13.61 9.15
CA GLU A 48 17.96 13.39 7.79
C GLU A 48 17.52 14.46 6.78
N HIS A 49 16.78 15.48 7.22
CA HIS A 49 16.26 16.56 6.38
C HIS A 49 15.37 16.08 5.21
N LEU A 50 14.63 14.97 5.43
CA LEU A 50 13.70 14.41 4.45
C LEU A 50 12.41 15.25 4.39
N LYS A 51 11.89 15.52 3.19
CA LYS A 51 10.78 16.46 2.99
C LYS A 51 9.64 15.87 2.16
N ASN A 52 9.90 14.79 1.42
CA ASN A 52 8.93 14.24 0.46
C ASN A 52 7.79 13.45 1.12
N THR A 53 7.93 13.10 2.42
CA THR A 53 6.90 12.38 3.18
C THR A 53 6.08 13.32 4.04
N VAL A 54 4.78 13.44 3.73
CA VAL A 54 3.81 14.19 4.52
C VAL A 54 3.06 13.24 5.44
N CYS A 55 3.42 13.25 6.72
CA CYS A 55 2.78 12.44 7.73
C CYS A 55 1.46 13.09 8.17
N VAL A 56 0.35 12.36 8.09
CA VAL A 56 -0.97 12.85 8.48
C VAL A 56 -1.59 11.97 9.57
N GLU A 57 -2.62 12.49 10.26
CA GLU A 57 -3.41 11.71 11.20
C GLU A 57 -4.07 10.51 10.50
N PRO A 58 -4.38 9.42 11.23
CA PRO A 58 -5.16 8.32 10.69
C PRO A 58 -6.45 8.85 10.05
N ILE A 59 -6.71 8.44 8.83
CA ILE A 59 -7.88 8.83 8.05
C ILE A 59 -8.94 7.73 8.04
N GLY A 60 -10.18 8.11 7.76
CA GLY A 60 -11.30 7.19 7.67
C GLY A 60 -11.22 6.28 6.44
N TYR A 61 -12.03 5.20 6.44
CA TYR A 61 -12.01 4.21 5.37
C TYR A 61 -12.34 4.82 3.98
N LEU A 62 -13.38 5.65 3.89
CA LEU A 62 -13.77 6.27 2.62
C LEU A 62 -12.72 7.25 2.10
N GLU A 63 -12.06 7.96 3.00
CA GLU A 63 -10.96 8.85 2.66
C GLU A 63 -9.75 8.04 2.15
N MET A 64 -9.45 6.90 2.81
CA MET A 64 -8.38 6.01 2.35
C MET A 64 -8.67 5.49 0.94
N LEU A 65 -9.90 5.06 0.63
CA LEU A 65 -10.28 4.65 -0.71
C LEU A 65 -10.14 5.78 -1.73
N TYR A 66 -10.51 7.01 -1.33
CA TYR A 66 -10.35 8.19 -2.19
C TYR A 66 -8.87 8.47 -2.50
N PHE A 67 -8.00 8.46 -1.49
CA PHE A 67 -6.56 8.62 -1.69
C PHE A 67 -6.00 7.49 -2.54
N THR A 68 -6.36 6.25 -2.26
CA THR A 68 -5.91 5.08 -3.04
C THR A 68 -6.27 5.23 -4.51
N LYS A 69 -7.54 5.55 -4.82
CA LYS A 69 -8.01 5.69 -6.20
C LYS A 69 -7.32 6.81 -6.99
N ASN A 70 -6.91 7.87 -6.31
CA ASN A 70 -6.31 9.05 -6.94
C ASN A 70 -4.77 9.08 -6.81
N ALA A 71 -4.18 8.07 -6.21
CA ALA A 71 -2.73 7.96 -6.10
C ALA A 71 -2.12 7.52 -7.44
N VAL A 72 -0.94 8.01 -7.74
CA VAL A 72 -0.11 7.49 -8.84
C VAL A 72 0.26 6.02 -8.57
N LYS A 73 0.58 5.72 -7.30
CA LYS A 73 0.94 4.39 -6.84
C LYS A 73 0.70 4.26 -5.33
N VAL A 74 0.34 3.08 -4.87
CA VAL A 74 0.27 2.74 -3.45
C VAL A 74 1.53 2.01 -3.04
N VAL A 75 2.15 2.40 -1.91
CA VAL A 75 3.25 1.68 -1.29
C VAL A 75 2.81 1.28 0.12
N THR A 76 2.73 -0.03 0.42
CA THR A 76 2.09 -0.48 1.66
C THR A 76 2.61 -1.82 2.16
N ASP A 77 2.48 -2.06 3.47
CA ASP A 77 2.60 -3.37 4.10
C ASP A 77 1.24 -3.97 4.51
N SER A 78 0.14 -3.27 4.22
CA SER A 78 -1.23 -3.67 4.59
C SER A 78 -1.82 -4.67 3.59
N GLY A 79 -2.27 -5.84 4.09
CA GLY A 79 -2.99 -6.81 3.25
C GLY A 79 -4.32 -6.30 2.69
N GLY A 80 -5.07 -5.52 3.48
CA GLY A 80 -6.33 -4.91 3.02
C GLY A 80 -6.12 -3.95 1.87
N LEU A 81 -5.15 -3.03 2.02
CA LEU A 81 -4.89 -2.00 1.03
C LEU A 81 -4.37 -2.56 -0.31
N GLN A 82 -3.67 -3.70 -0.30
CA GLN A 82 -3.29 -4.41 -1.53
C GLN A 82 -4.51 -4.76 -2.39
N LYS A 83 -5.57 -5.34 -1.77
CA LYS A 83 -6.82 -5.68 -2.46
C LYS A 83 -7.56 -4.44 -2.92
N GLU A 84 -7.65 -3.43 -2.06
CA GLU A 84 -8.32 -2.17 -2.38
C GLU A 84 -7.64 -1.47 -3.55
N ALA A 85 -6.30 -1.40 -3.57
CA ALA A 85 -5.54 -0.87 -4.69
C ALA A 85 -5.80 -1.66 -5.96
N TYR A 86 -5.79 -2.99 -5.89
CA TYR A 86 -6.13 -3.85 -7.02
C TYR A 86 -7.53 -3.58 -7.54
N ILE A 87 -8.56 -3.54 -6.67
CA ILE A 87 -9.95 -3.26 -7.06
C ILE A 87 -10.09 -1.88 -7.73
N LEU A 88 -9.38 -0.88 -7.21
CA LEU A 88 -9.42 0.51 -7.68
C LEU A 88 -8.51 0.82 -8.88
N ASP A 89 -7.85 -0.18 -9.46
CA ASP A 89 -6.91 -0.05 -10.58
C ASP A 89 -5.69 0.84 -10.28
N THR A 90 -5.29 0.88 -9.02
CA THR A 90 -4.12 1.64 -8.59
C THR A 90 -2.92 0.70 -8.43
N PRO A 91 -1.79 0.97 -9.10
CA PRO A 91 -0.57 0.19 -8.95
C PRO A 91 -0.14 0.10 -7.50
N CYS A 92 0.29 -1.09 -7.05
CA CYS A 92 0.69 -1.32 -5.67
C CYS A 92 2.11 -1.87 -5.58
N VAL A 93 2.89 -1.36 -4.64
CA VAL A 93 4.15 -1.96 -4.19
C VAL A 93 4.00 -2.38 -2.75
N THR A 94 4.13 -3.66 -2.49
CA THR A 94 3.96 -4.24 -1.16
C THR A 94 5.31 -4.45 -0.49
N LEU A 95 5.53 -3.75 0.62
CA LEU A 95 6.75 -3.78 1.43
C LEU A 95 6.83 -5.05 2.29
N ARG A 96 6.89 -6.21 1.63
CA ARG A 96 6.90 -7.53 2.26
C ARG A 96 7.59 -8.56 1.36
N GLU A 97 8.14 -9.61 1.96
CA GLU A 97 8.72 -10.74 1.22
C GLU A 97 7.67 -11.66 0.58
N GLN A 98 6.45 -11.66 1.11
CA GLN A 98 5.33 -12.47 0.63
C GLN A 98 3.99 -11.81 0.88
N THR A 99 2.97 -12.24 0.15
CA THR A 99 1.58 -11.81 0.35
C THR A 99 0.63 -13.00 0.37
N GLU A 100 -0.45 -12.85 1.12
CA GLU A 100 -1.60 -13.76 1.10
C GLU A 100 -2.46 -13.59 -0.16
N TRP A 101 -2.32 -12.47 -0.86
CA TRP A 101 -3.13 -12.07 -2.02
C TRP A 101 -2.34 -12.25 -3.31
N VAL A 102 -1.92 -13.51 -3.58
CA VAL A 102 -1.05 -13.85 -4.71
C VAL A 102 -1.66 -13.50 -6.06
N GLU A 103 -2.99 -13.51 -6.16
CA GLU A 103 -3.73 -13.11 -7.35
C GLU A 103 -3.51 -11.64 -7.73
N THR A 104 -3.21 -10.78 -6.75
CA THR A 104 -2.92 -9.37 -7.03
C THR A 104 -1.60 -9.15 -7.74
N LEU A 105 -0.69 -10.14 -7.69
CA LEU A 105 0.61 -10.07 -8.35
C LEU A 105 0.50 -10.29 -9.87
N ASN A 106 -0.60 -10.89 -10.32
CA ASN A 106 -0.80 -11.14 -11.74
C ASN A 106 -0.83 -9.80 -12.50
N GLY A 107 -0.16 -9.77 -13.64
CA GLY A 107 -0.07 -8.56 -14.46
C GLY A 107 0.69 -7.40 -13.82
N ASN A 108 1.42 -7.63 -12.74
CA ASN A 108 2.16 -6.61 -11.99
C ASN A 108 1.27 -5.48 -11.38
N HIS A 109 0.00 -5.76 -11.14
CA HIS A 109 -0.87 -4.80 -10.44
C HIS A 109 -0.42 -4.55 -8.99
N ASN A 110 0.19 -5.57 -8.38
CA ASN A 110 0.91 -5.50 -7.13
C ASN A 110 2.27 -6.18 -7.30
N VAL A 111 3.33 -5.61 -6.76
CA VAL A 111 4.67 -6.21 -6.74
C VAL A 111 5.22 -6.17 -5.33
N LEU A 112 6.00 -7.18 -4.97
CA LEU A 112 6.66 -7.23 -3.67
C LEU A 112 7.99 -6.47 -3.74
N ALA A 113 8.31 -5.76 -2.65
CA ALA A 113 9.60 -5.12 -2.46
C ALA A 113 10.16 -5.49 -1.09
N HIS A 114 11.45 -5.78 -1.05
CA HIS A 114 12.20 -5.87 0.20
C HIS A 114 12.33 -4.49 0.84
N ILE A 115 12.62 -4.45 2.16
CA ILE A 115 12.95 -3.19 2.83
C ILE A 115 14.41 -2.85 2.51
N ASP A 116 14.58 -2.42 1.29
CA ASP A 116 15.83 -1.96 0.70
C ASP A 116 15.51 -0.74 -0.18
N GLU A 117 16.33 0.29 -0.11
CA GLU A 117 16.08 1.57 -0.76
C GLU A 117 16.04 1.44 -2.29
N ASP A 118 16.99 0.70 -2.86
CA ASP A 118 17.12 0.53 -4.30
C ASP A 118 16.02 -0.40 -4.85
N ASP A 119 15.65 -1.46 -4.10
CA ASP A 119 14.55 -2.36 -4.50
C ASP A 119 13.19 -1.63 -4.46
N ILE A 120 12.92 -0.84 -3.42
CA ILE A 120 11.71 -0.02 -3.35
C ILE A 120 11.64 0.95 -4.53
N LEU A 121 12.74 1.64 -4.83
CA LEU A 121 12.82 2.58 -5.96
C LEU A 121 12.62 1.89 -7.30
N ASP A 122 13.28 0.75 -7.51
CA ASP A 122 13.10 -0.04 -8.74
C ASP A 122 11.64 -0.44 -8.93
N LYS A 123 11.01 -1.01 -7.90
CA LYS A 123 9.60 -1.45 -7.96
C LYS A 123 8.64 -0.28 -8.19
N VAL A 124 8.89 0.87 -7.57
CA VAL A 124 8.06 2.05 -7.78
C VAL A 124 8.21 2.63 -9.18
N ASN A 125 9.43 2.75 -9.70
CA ASN A 125 9.70 3.46 -10.94
C ASN A 125 9.54 2.59 -12.18
N ASN A 126 9.93 1.30 -12.10
CA ASN A 126 10.10 0.44 -13.27
C ASN A 126 9.01 -0.62 -13.43
N THR A 127 8.09 -0.79 -12.46
CA THR A 127 6.99 -1.74 -12.62
C THR A 127 5.99 -1.23 -13.64
N VAL A 128 5.84 -1.99 -14.73
CA VAL A 128 4.85 -1.76 -15.78
C VAL A 128 3.69 -2.72 -15.57
N ILE A 129 2.47 -2.18 -15.48
CA ILE A 129 1.26 -2.98 -15.36
C ILE A 129 0.87 -3.54 -16.72
N SER A 130 0.45 -4.81 -16.79
CA SER A 130 -0.20 -5.37 -17.97
C SER A 130 -1.61 -4.78 -18.10
N GLU A 131 -2.10 -4.64 -19.33
CA GLU A 131 -3.45 -4.12 -19.60
C GLU A 131 -4.56 -5.10 -19.18
N GLU A 132 -4.25 -6.39 -19.03
CA GLU A 132 -5.20 -7.42 -18.63
C GLU A 132 -5.29 -7.53 -17.12
N LYS A 133 -6.47 -7.20 -16.57
CA LYS A 133 -6.83 -7.39 -15.18
C LYS A 133 -7.95 -8.40 -15.05
N GLU A 134 -7.73 -9.43 -14.26
CA GLU A 134 -8.77 -10.39 -13.91
C GLU A 134 -9.61 -9.89 -12.72
N ASN A 135 -10.91 -10.14 -12.77
CA ASN A 135 -11.82 -9.73 -11.68
C ASN A 135 -11.92 -10.81 -10.60
N TYR A 136 -10.85 -10.96 -9.80
CA TYR A 136 -10.81 -11.95 -8.72
C TYR A 136 -11.76 -11.64 -7.56
N TYR A 137 -12.16 -10.39 -7.39
CA TYR A 137 -12.96 -9.95 -6.24
C TYR A 137 -14.44 -9.73 -6.57
N GLY A 138 -14.87 -10.09 -7.78
CA GLY A 138 -16.27 -10.05 -8.20
C GLY A 138 -16.80 -8.63 -8.45
N ALA A 139 -18.12 -8.53 -8.56
CA ALA A 139 -18.82 -7.29 -8.94
C ALA A 139 -19.47 -6.56 -7.75
N GLY A 140 -19.15 -6.91 -6.51
CA GLY A 140 -19.79 -6.33 -5.31
C GLY A 140 -21.15 -6.95 -4.97
N ASP A 141 -21.53 -8.03 -5.60
CA ASP A 141 -22.83 -8.72 -5.46
C ASP A 141 -22.81 -9.94 -4.51
N ALA A 142 -21.74 -10.08 -3.73
CA ALA A 142 -21.55 -11.23 -2.83
C ALA A 142 -22.68 -11.36 -1.80
N ALA A 143 -23.15 -10.24 -1.24
CA ALA A 143 -24.26 -10.23 -0.28
C ALA A 143 -25.56 -10.73 -0.89
N ASP A 144 -25.89 -10.28 -2.12
CA ASP A 144 -27.09 -10.71 -2.82
C ASP A 144 -27.03 -12.21 -3.18
N LYS A 145 -25.86 -12.69 -3.61
CA LYS A 145 -25.62 -14.11 -3.88
C LYS A 145 -25.79 -14.95 -2.63
N LEU A 146 -25.19 -14.51 -1.51
CA LEU A 146 -25.29 -15.20 -0.23
C LEU A 146 -26.75 -15.30 0.25
N VAL A 147 -27.49 -14.20 0.19
CA VAL A 147 -28.93 -14.18 0.58
C VAL A 147 -29.74 -15.12 -0.31
N LYS A 148 -29.53 -15.10 -1.63
CA LYS A 148 -30.21 -16.01 -2.55
C LYS A 148 -29.94 -17.48 -2.22
N THR A 149 -28.68 -17.86 -2.01
CA THR A 149 -28.28 -19.23 -1.62
C THR A 149 -28.95 -19.66 -0.30
N ILE A 150 -29.00 -18.78 0.72
CA ILE A 150 -29.65 -19.08 2.00
C ILE A 150 -31.18 -19.28 1.83
N ILE A 151 -31.83 -18.48 0.98
CA ILE A 151 -33.28 -18.55 0.77
C ILE A 151 -33.67 -19.73 -0.11
N SER A 152 -32.90 -20.02 -1.16
CA SER A 152 -33.18 -21.13 -2.11
C SER A 152 -32.81 -22.50 -1.53
N GLY A 153 -31.96 -22.56 -0.51
CA GLY A 153 -31.54 -23.83 0.07
C GLY A 153 -30.61 -24.64 -0.85
N GLU A 154 -30.01 -24.00 -1.86
CA GLU A 154 -29.04 -24.60 -2.79
C GLU A 154 -27.61 -24.42 -2.31
#